data_d3dcd5521a6ec40502a25cc646f71b9f
#
_entry.id   d3dcd5521a6ec40502a25cc646f71b9f
#
_cell.length_a   1.000
_cell.length_b   1.000
_cell.length_c   1.000
_cell.angle_alpha   90.00
_cell.angle_beta   90.00
_cell.angle_gamma   90.00
#
_symmetry.space_group_name_H-M   'P 1'
#
loop_
_entity.id
_entity.type
_entity.pdbx_description
1 polymer ?
#
loop_
_entity_poly.entity_id
_entity_poly.type
_entity_poly.pdbx_seq_one_letter_code
_entity_poly.pdbx_strand_id
1 'polypeptide(L)'
;MPEQKMKITEEAFADFTGHMCRAGFTNSISNEPLSERQQNHLAACFRAIPFTQSVTITPAAPSVLVGKTVQLSAGITMSKSADSFTWTSANDQVATVSGTGLVTGVTPGKVKITATDKQTQLSASVEVTVKPVSVESVTVTPDSTSVEKGKSVKLRVDVQPSNATNKRVTWTSKNSDKATVDQNGNVAGVAVGTATIEVVSQDGSHKATATVEVTEPVVAVTGVSVDPSTTSVEANKTVQLTANIEPAGATNKRVTWASKNAEFATVDSATGLVTGVAAGTA
;
A
#
# COMPACT_ATOMS: atom_id res chain seq x y z
N MET A 1 -14.37 -60.37 5.69
CA MET A 1 -13.94 -58.95 5.90
C MET A 1 -12.68 -58.74 5.06
N PRO A 2 -12.47 -57.57 4.49
CA PRO A 2 -11.25 -57.28 3.75
C PRO A 2 -10.02 -57.40 4.69
N GLU A 3 -8.88 -57.74 4.10
CA GLU A 3 -7.61 -57.74 4.85
C GLU A 3 -7.29 -56.32 5.35
N GLN A 4 -6.97 -56.19 6.64
CA GLN A 4 -6.65 -54.89 7.26
C GLN A 4 -5.71 -55.07 8.45
N LYS A 5 -4.98 -54.01 8.76
CA LYS A 5 -4.16 -53.96 9.99
C LYS A 5 -5.07 -53.90 11.23
N MET A 6 -4.62 -54.48 12.29
CA MET A 6 -5.33 -54.51 13.56
C MET A 6 -4.49 -53.88 14.66
N LYS A 7 -5.12 -53.18 15.58
CA LYS A 7 -4.51 -52.62 16.79
C LYS A 7 -5.03 -53.31 18.04
N ILE A 8 -4.14 -53.72 18.92
CA ILE A 8 -4.48 -54.23 20.26
C ILE A 8 -4.77 -53.00 21.14
N THR A 9 -5.94 -53.00 21.76
CA THR A 9 -6.40 -51.86 22.60
C THR A 9 -6.33 -52.15 24.09
N GLU A 10 -5.86 -53.34 24.49
CA GLU A 10 -5.66 -53.67 25.90
C GLU A 10 -4.42 -52.98 26.46
N GLU A 11 -4.55 -52.35 27.62
CA GLU A 11 -3.51 -51.57 28.28
C GLU A 11 -2.24 -52.36 28.55
N ALA A 12 -2.39 -53.63 28.95
CA ALA A 12 -1.27 -54.55 29.20
C ALA A 12 -0.37 -54.81 27.95
N PHE A 13 -0.84 -54.45 26.75
CA PHE A 13 -0.15 -54.65 25.48
C PHE A 13 -0.03 -53.37 24.70
N ALA A 14 -0.15 -52.21 25.33
CA ALA A 14 -0.18 -50.91 24.67
C ALA A 14 1.01 -50.65 23.72
N ASP A 15 2.20 -51.12 24.08
CA ASP A 15 3.44 -50.94 23.28
C ASP A 15 4.01 -52.27 22.80
N PHE A 16 3.16 -53.29 22.64
CA PHE A 16 3.61 -54.60 22.24
C PHE A 16 4.29 -54.58 20.85
N THR A 17 5.49 -55.13 20.80
CA THR A 17 6.22 -55.37 19.59
C THR A 17 6.65 -56.84 19.54
N GLY A 18 6.24 -57.55 18.52
CA GLY A 18 6.51 -58.99 18.42
C GLY A 18 5.56 -59.70 17.47
N HIS A 19 5.38 -61.00 17.67
CA HIS A 19 4.49 -61.82 16.85
C HIS A 19 3.34 -62.38 17.71
N MET A 20 2.14 -62.24 17.23
CA MET A 20 0.94 -62.78 17.83
C MET A 20 0.03 -63.35 16.73
N CYS A 21 -0.53 -64.54 16.98
CA CYS A 21 -1.37 -65.21 15.99
C CYS A 21 -0.70 -65.32 14.59
N ARG A 22 0.61 -65.54 14.57
CA ARG A 22 1.47 -65.58 13.34
C ARG A 22 1.53 -64.26 12.59
N ALA A 23 1.18 -63.14 13.20
CA ALA A 23 1.33 -61.81 12.64
C ALA A 23 2.38 -61.02 13.45
N GLY A 24 3.17 -60.18 12.75
CA GLY A 24 4.12 -59.27 13.38
C GLY A 24 3.40 -57.98 13.81
N PHE A 25 3.75 -57.50 14.99
CA PHE A 25 3.24 -56.21 15.53
C PHE A 25 4.37 -55.28 15.86
N THR A 26 4.11 -54.01 15.74
CA THR A 26 4.96 -52.93 16.26
C THR A 26 4.07 -51.88 16.92
N ASN A 27 4.40 -51.53 18.17
CA ASN A 27 3.58 -50.63 18.97
C ASN A 27 2.10 -51.01 18.96
N SER A 28 1.82 -52.31 19.13
CA SER A 28 0.48 -52.89 19.17
C SER A 28 -0.32 -52.83 17.85
N ILE A 29 0.32 -52.52 16.75
CA ILE A 29 -0.29 -52.56 15.43
C ILE A 29 0.35 -53.66 14.58
N SER A 30 -0.46 -54.42 13.84
CA SER A 30 0.05 -55.42 12.94
C SER A 30 0.90 -54.81 11.82
N ASN A 31 2.06 -55.41 11.53
CA ASN A 31 2.99 -54.90 10.53
C ASN A 31 2.41 -54.97 9.11
N GLU A 32 1.63 -56.02 8.84
CA GLU A 32 0.95 -56.24 7.59
C GLU A 32 -0.57 -56.38 7.80
N PRO A 33 -1.39 -56.20 6.75
CA PRO A 33 -2.82 -56.48 6.83
C PRO A 33 -3.06 -57.94 7.20
N LEU A 34 -4.01 -58.17 8.09
CA LEU A 34 -4.33 -59.51 8.59
C LEU A 34 -5.47 -60.11 7.75
N SER A 35 -5.38 -61.43 7.49
CA SER A 35 -6.50 -62.17 6.93
C SER A 35 -7.71 -62.16 7.88
N GLU A 36 -8.91 -62.39 7.37
CA GLU A 36 -10.15 -62.42 8.13
C GLU A 36 -10.04 -63.40 9.32
N ARG A 37 -9.42 -64.57 9.14
CA ARG A 37 -9.19 -65.57 10.20
C ARG A 37 -8.32 -65.01 11.31
N GLN A 38 -7.26 -64.30 10.96
CA GLN A 38 -6.37 -63.69 11.97
C GLN A 38 -7.05 -62.50 12.67
N GLN A 39 -7.85 -61.67 12.00
CA GLN A 39 -8.64 -60.60 12.56
C GLN A 39 -9.64 -61.13 13.60
N ASN A 40 -10.40 -62.18 13.23
CA ASN A 40 -11.39 -62.81 14.09
C ASN A 40 -10.73 -63.46 15.34
N HIS A 41 -9.56 -64.09 15.14
CA HIS A 41 -8.84 -64.70 16.25
C HIS A 41 -8.32 -63.64 17.23
N LEU A 42 -7.74 -62.55 16.74
CA LEU A 42 -7.30 -61.42 17.57
C LEU A 42 -8.46 -60.73 18.28
N ALA A 43 -9.56 -60.48 17.60
CA ALA A 43 -10.76 -59.89 18.21
C ALA A 43 -11.40 -60.77 19.27
N ALA A 44 -11.27 -62.11 19.17
CA ALA A 44 -11.77 -63.05 20.17
C ALA A 44 -10.85 -63.15 21.41
N CYS A 45 -9.54 -62.97 21.23
CA CYS A 45 -8.56 -63.09 22.31
C CYS A 45 -8.27 -61.77 23.01
N PHE A 46 -8.37 -60.66 22.27
CA PHE A 46 -7.96 -59.34 22.71
C PHE A 46 -8.95 -58.28 22.21
N ARG A 47 -8.97 -57.11 22.88
CA ARG A 47 -9.66 -55.89 22.41
C ARG A 47 -8.87 -55.30 21.21
N ALA A 48 -8.95 -55.95 20.05
CA ALA A 48 -8.32 -55.45 18.85
C ALA A 48 -9.34 -54.79 17.94
N ILE A 49 -9.01 -53.61 17.43
CA ILE A 49 -9.83 -52.87 16.46
C ILE A 49 -9.10 -52.76 15.14
N PRO A 50 -9.81 -52.69 13.99
CA PRO A 50 -9.22 -52.31 12.71
C PRO A 50 -8.49 -50.99 12.82
N PHE A 51 -7.29 -50.95 12.26
CA PHE A 51 -6.50 -49.73 12.22
C PHE A 51 -6.26 -49.32 10.78
N THR A 52 -6.72 -48.11 10.42
CA THR A 52 -6.48 -47.55 9.11
C THR A 52 -5.40 -46.46 9.19
N GLN A 53 -4.42 -46.57 8.32
CA GLN A 53 -3.45 -45.48 8.15
C GLN A 53 -4.16 -44.25 7.58
N SER A 54 -3.81 -43.10 8.04
CA SER A 54 -4.32 -41.82 7.53
C SER A 54 -3.22 -40.78 7.48
N VAL A 55 -3.29 -39.90 6.48
CA VAL A 55 -2.43 -38.72 6.41
C VAL A 55 -3.01 -37.63 7.27
N THR A 56 -2.16 -36.92 8.01
CA THR A 56 -2.52 -35.72 8.76
C THR A 56 -1.68 -34.56 8.29
N ILE A 57 -2.26 -33.34 8.26
CA ILE A 57 -1.55 -32.10 7.93
C ILE A 57 -1.63 -31.15 9.12
N THR A 58 -0.50 -30.56 9.45
CA THR A 58 -0.36 -29.58 10.54
C THR A 58 0.25 -28.28 10.01
N PRO A 59 -0.26 -27.11 10.40
CA PRO A 59 -1.45 -26.86 11.25
C PRO A 59 -2.77 -27.18 10.52
N ALA A 60 -3.84 -27.47 11.28
CA ALA A 60 -5.15 -27.83 10.72
C ALA A 60 -5.94 -26.62 10.17
N ALA A 61 -5.60 -25.40 10.56
CA ALA A 61 -6.23 -24.17 10.08
C ALA A 61 -5.14 -23.10 9.78
N PRO A 62 -4.32 -23.33 8.74
CA PRO A 62 -3.25 -22.40 8.40
C PRO A 62 -3.79 -21.11 7.79
N SER A 63 -3.15 -19.99 8.16
CA SER A 63 -3.38 -18.72 7.51
C SER A 63 -2.05 -18.01 7.22
N VAL A 64 -2.01 -17.24 6.15
CA VAL A 64 -0.83 -16.51 5.68
C VAL A 64 -1.24 -15.18 5.07
N LEU A 65 -0.41 -14.15 5.19
CA LEU A 65 -0.61 -12.88 4.47
C LEU A 65 -0.12 -13.01 3.02
N VAL A 66 -0.67 -12.22 2.13
CA VAL A 66 -0.15 -12.07 0.77
C VAL A 66 1.35 -11.77 0.80
N GLY A 67 2.13 -12.49 -0.01
CA GLY A 67 3.59 -12.36 -0.08
C GLY A 67 4.36 -12.98 1.09
N LYS A 68 3.69 -13.61 2.06
CA LYS A 68 4.32 -14.34 3.18
C LYS A 68 4.16 -15.85 3.00
N THR A 69 4.85 -16.60 3.86
CA THR A 69 4.85 -18.06 3.80
C THR A 69 4.37 -18.68 5.11
N VAL A 70 3.81 -19.88 5.00
CA VAL A 70 3.49 -20.75 6.15
C VAL A 70 3.95 -22.17 5.83
N GLN A 71 4.63 -22.81 6.77
CA GLN A 71 5.07 -24.19 6.61
C GLN A 71 3.94 -25.15 7.01
N LEU A 72 3.61 -26.07 6.12
CA LEU A 72 2.80 -27.24 6.41
C LEU A 72 3.69 -28.46 6.58
N SER A 73 3.31 -29.33 7.49
CA SER A 73 3.93 -30.64 7.70
C SER A 73 2.87 -31.71 7.53
N ALA A 74 3.22 -32.80 6.86
CA ALA A 74 2.36 -33.96 6.73
C ALA A 74 3.03 -35.17 7.37
N GLY A 75 2.24 -36.07 7.91
CA GLY A 75 2.69 -37.34 8.46
C GLY A 75 1.63 -38.41 8.30
N ILE A 76 2.05 -39.68 8.24
CA ILE A 76 1.17 -40.83 8.26
C ILE A 76 1.14 -41.38 9.66
N THR A 77 -0.05 -41.64 10.18
CA THR A 77 -0.19 -42.31 11.48
C THR A 77 0.52 -43.68 11.43
N MET A 78 1.50 -43.85 12.36
CA MET A 78 2.28 -45.09 12.52
C MET A 78 3.15 -45.48 11.32
N SER A 79 3.68 -44.51 10.57
CA SER A 79 4.73 -44.77 9.59
C SER A 79 6.06 -45.11 10.29
N LYS A 80 6.79 -46.13 9.77
CA LYS A 80 8.12 -46.54 10.22
C LYS A 80 9.25 -45.90 9.42
N SER A 81 8.94 -45.38 8.23
CA SER A 81 9.90 -44.76 7.32
C SER A 81 9.70 -43.24 7.29
N ALA A 82 10.75 -42.53 6.85
CA ALA A 82 10.61 -41.10 6.58
C ALA A 82 9.53 -40.90 5.51
N ASP A 83 8.42 -40.28 5.87
CA ASP A 83 7.29 -40.02 4.98
C ASP A 83 7.73 -39.06 3.87
N SER A 84 7.36 -39.36 2.63
CA SER A 84 7.68 -38.57 1.45
C SER A 84 6.41 -38.17 0.73
N PHE A 85 6.07 -36.87 0.82
CA PHE A 85 4.84 -36.31 0.26
C PHE A 85 5.07 -35.56 -1.05
N THR A 86 4.07 -35.63 -1.91
CA THR A 86 3.86 -34.68 -2.99
C THR A 86 2.80 -33.69 -2.55
N TRP A 87 3.09 -32.40 -2.70
CA TRP A 87 2.21 -31.31 -2.34
C TRP A 87 1.61 -30.67 -3.59
N THR A 88 0.31 -30.38 -3.55
CA THR A 88 -0.40 -29.70 -4.64
C THR A 88 -1.34 -28.63 -4.10
N SER A 89 -1.41 -27.51 -4.82
CA SER A 89 -2.40 -26.47 -4.60
C SER A 89 -3.56 -26.64 -5.57
N ALA A 90 -4.78 -26.45 -5.11
CA ALA A 90 -5.97 -26.45 -5.96
C ALA A 90 -6.08 -25.15 -6.81
N ASN A 91 -5.39 -24.07 -6.41
CA ASN A 91 -5.36 -22.81 -7.16
C ASN A 91 -4.10 -22.01 -6.82
N ASP A 92 -3.11 -22.05 -7.71
CA ASP A 92 -1.84 -21.34 -7.54
C ASP A 92 -1.98 -19.80 -7.62
N GLN A 93 -3.09 -19.28 -8.14
CA GLN A 93 -3.38 -17.86 -8.12
C GLN A 93 -3.74 -17.36 -6.70
N VAL A 94 -4.18 -18.23 -5.80
CA VAL A 94 -4.46 -17.91 -4.40
C VAL A 94 -3.24 -18.21 -3.54
N ALA A 95 -2.69 -19.41 -3.62
CA ALA A 95 -1.44 -19.75 -2.96
C ALA A 95 -0.71 -20.88 -3.69
N THR A 96 0.61 -20.81 -3.76
CA THR A 96 1.49 -21.87 -4.24
C THR A 96 1.99 -22.73 -3.08
N VAL A 97 2.42 -23.96 -3.36
CA VAL A 97 3.07 -24.83 -2.38
C VAL A 97 4.34 -25.46 -2.97
N SER A 98 5.42 -25.47 -2.19
CA SER A 98 6.65 -26.14 -2.58
C SER A 98 6.59 -27.64 -2.33
N GLY A 99 7.54 -28.41 -2.90
CA GLY A 99 7.69 -29.84 -2.62
C GLY A 99 7.97 -30.18 -1.15
N THR A 100 8.31 -29.20 -0.31
CA THR A 100 8.55 -29.36 1.13
C THR A 100 7.36 -28.93 1.98
N GLY A 101 6.22 -28.55 1.36
CA GLY A 101 5.04 -28.09 2.08
C GLY A 101 5.08 -26.61 2.50
N LEU A 102 6.03 -25.82 1.99
CA LEU A 102 6.05 -24.37 2.22
C LEU A 102 5.03 -23.69 1.31
N VAL A 103 3.99 -23.13 1.90
CA VAL A 103 2.90 -22.41 1.20
C VAL A 103 3.21 -20.92 1.15
N THR A 104 3.08 -20.33 -0.03
CA THR A 104 3.22 -18.86 -0.25
C THR A 104 1.89 -18.28 -0.66
N GLY A 105 1.40 -17.26 0.08
CA GLY A 105 0.17 -16.53 -0.26
C GLY A 105 0.38 -15.61 -1.46
N VAL A 106 -0.50 -15.70 -2.48
CA VAL A 106 -0.42 -14.92 -3.73
C VAL A 106 -1.52 -13.85 -3.76
N THR A 107 -2.78 -14.25 -3.63
CA THR A 107 -3.93 -13.33 -3.57
C THR A 107 -4.85 -13.71 -2.41
N PRO A 108 -5.58 -12.73 -1.83
CA PRO A 108 -6.52 -13.04 -0.76
C PRO A 108 -7.58 -14.05 -1.18
N GLY A 109 -7.84 -15.03 -0.32
CA GLY A 109 -8.80 -16.08 -0.60
C GLY A 109 -8.54 -17.34 0.20
N LYS A 110 -9.26 -18.41 -0.11
CA LYS A 110 -9.10 -19.74 0.47
C LYS A 110 -8.73 -20.73 -0.61
N VAL A 111 -7.80 -21.62 -0.30
CA VAL A 111 -7.33 -22.64 -1.23
C VAL A 111 -7.06 -23.94 -0.50
N LYS A 112 -7.42 -25.06 -1.14
CA LYS A 112 -7.12 -26.39 -0.65
C LYS A 112 -5.69 -26.78 -1.04
N ILE A 113 -4.88 -27.13 -0.05
CA ILE A 113 -3.55 -27.73 -0.25
C ILE A 113 -3.65 -29.21 0.12
N THR A 114 -3.15 -30.07 -0.77
CA THR A 114 -3.21 -31.53 -0.60
C THR A 114 -1.79 -32.09 -0.49
N ALA A 115 -1.59 -32.95 0.49
CA ALA A 115 -0.41 -33.78 0.63
C ALA A 115 -0.78 -35.23 0.27
N THR A 116 -0.05 -35.83 -0.65
CA THR A 116 -0.21 -37.22 -1.05
C THR A 116 1.08 -37.99 -0.76
N ASP A 117 1.01 -39.05 0.02
CA ASP A 117 2.16 -39.89 0.27
C ASP A 117 2.54 -40.67 -0.99
N LYS A 118 3.84 -40.68 -1.31
CA LYS A 118 4.34 -41.30 -2.55
C LYS A 118 4.27 -42.81 -2.52
N GLN A 119 4.31 -43.45 -1.35
CA GLN A 119 4.31 -44.89 -1.20
C GLN A 119 2.91 -45.46 -1.12
N THR A 120 2.10 -44.94 -0.22
CA THR A 120 0.76 -45.48 0.04
C THR A 120 -0.34 -44.85 -0.81
N GLN A 121 -0.04 -43.75 -1.49
CA GLN A 121 -1.00 -42.93 -2.25
C GLN A 121 -2.15 -42.36 -1.37
N LEU A 122 -2.04 -42.47 -0.05
CA LEU A 122 -2.96 -41.84 0.88
C LEU A 122 -2.77 -40.33 0.83
N SER A 123 -3.86 -39.57 0.93
CA SER A 123 -3.83 -38.13 0.88
C SER A 123 -4.68 -37.49 1.96
N ALA A 124 -4.29 -36.28 2.34
CA ALA A 124 -5.10 -35.37 3.14
C ALA A 124 -5.04 -33.97 2.52
N SER A 125 -6.02 -33.16 2.88
CA SER A 125 -6.07 -31.77 2.43
C SER A 125 -6.38 -30.84 3.59
N VAL A 126 -5.85 -29.61 3.51
CA VAL A 126 -6.16 -28.52 4.44
C VAL A 126 -6.54 -27.28 3.67
N GLU A 127 -7.49 -26.50 4.19
CA GLU A 127 -7.84 -25.21 3.62
C GLU A 127 -6.91 -24.14 4.20
N VAL A 128 -6.12 -23.50 3.34
CA VAL A 128 -5.25 -22.37 3.68
C VAL A 128 -6.00 -21.07 3.40
N THR A 129 -6.03 -20.17 4.38
CA THR A 129 -6.60 -18.84 4.21
C THR A 129 -5.49 -17.83 3.95
N VAL A 130 -5.49 -17.22 2.76
CA VAL A 130 -4.61 -16.10 2.42
C VAL A 130 -5.33 -14.80 2.80
N LYS A 131 -4.74 -14.05 3.73
CA LYS A 131 -5.29 -12.78 4.21
C LYS A 131 -4.67 -11.61 3.46
N PRO A 132 -5.43 -10.52 3.20
CA PRO A 132 -4.86 -9.30 2.65
C PRO A 132 -3.86 -8.67 3.62
N VAL A 133 -2.95 -7.88 3.08
CA VAL A 133 -2.14 -6.92 3.85
C VAL A 133 -2.93 -5.62 3.88
N SER A 134 -3.38 -5.20 5.05
CA SER A 134 -4.19 -3.99 5.22
C SER A 134 -3.35 -2.72 5.14
N VAL A 135 -4.01 -1.61 4.80
CA VAL A 135 -3.45 -0.26 4.92
C VAL A 135 -3.34 0.09 6.41
N GLU A 136 -2.21 0.66 6.80
CA GLU A 136 -1.92 1.12 8.17
C GLU A 136 -1.91 2.64 8.25
N SER A 137 -1.48 3.31 7.17
CA SER A 137 -1.46 4.78 7.12
C SER A 137 -1.50 5.30 5.69
N VAL A 138 -1.91 6.57 5.57
CA VAL A 138 -1.92 7.35 4.34
C VAL A 138 -1.28 8.71 4.62
N THR A 139 -0.43 9.18 3.72
CA THR A 139 0.17 10.52 3.78
C THR A 139 0.01 11.24 2.45
N VAL A 140 -0.04 12.57 2.49
CA VAL A 140 -0.12 13.44 1.29
C VAL A 140 1.11 14.32 1.21
N THR A 141 1.64 14.49 0.03
CA THR A 141 2.80 15.34 -0.22
C THR A 141 2.58 16.20 -1.49
N PRO A 142 2.81 17.50 -1.41
CA PRO A 142 3.06 18.28 -0.19
C PRO A 142 1.80 18.37 0.69
N ASP A 143 1.97 18.57 2.00
CA ASP A 143 0.89 18.79 2.97
C ASP A 143 0.35 20.23 2.94
N SER A 144 1.12 21.15 2.33
CA SER A 144 0.74 22.52 2.05
C SER A 144 1.37 23.00 0.75
N THR A 145 0.59 23.72 -0.07
CA THR A 145 1.05 24.28 -1.35
C THR A 145 0.16 25.43 -1.77
N SER A 146 0.59 26.17 -2.81
CA SER A 146 -0.22 27.19 -3.46
C SER A 146 -0.41 26.91 -4.95
N VAL A 147 -1.48 27.45 -5.51
CA VAL A 147 -1.79 27.38 -6.94
C VAL A 147 -2.48 28.68 -7.38
N GLU A 148 -2.12 29.20 -8.53
CA GLU A 148 -2.84 30.34 -9.10
C GLU A 148 -4.24 29.93 -9.56
N LYS A 149 -5.20 30.84 -9.41
CA LYS A 149 -6.54 30.68 -9.98
C LYS A 149 -6.47 30.32 -11.47
N GLY A 150 -7.17 29.25 -11.85
CA GLY A 150 -7.17 28.71 -13.22
C GLY A 150 -5.97 27.81 -13.57
N LYS A 151 -5.05 27.60 -12.63
CA LYS A 151 -3.94 26.63 -12.76
C LYS A 151 -4.21 25.39 -11.91
N SER A 152 -3.32 24.39 -12.06
CA SER A 152 -3.41 23.16 -11.30
C SER A 152 -2.07 22.80 -10.66
N VAL A 153 -2.15 22.14 -9.50
CA VAL A 153 -1.01 21.58 -8.77
C VAL A 153 -1.26 20.10 -8.47
N LYS A 154 -0.21 19.31 -8.42
CA LYS A 154 -0.27 17.88 -8.16
C LYS A 154 0.01 17.57 -6.70
N LEU A 155 -0.93 16.93 -6.02
CA LEU A 155 -0.72 16.25 -4.75
C LEU A 155 -0.43 14.76 -5.00
N ARG A 156 0.42 14.18 -4.18
CA ARG A 156 0.76 12.77 -4.21
C ARG A 156 0.34 12.12 -2.91
N VAL A 157 -0.16 10.90 -3.00
CA VAL A 157 -0.50 10.09 -1.83
C VAL A 157 0.49 8.95 -1.70
N ASP A 158 0.93 8.68 -0.48
CA ASP A 158 1.66 7.46 -0.12
C ASP A 158 0.80 6.62 0.81
N VAL A 159 0.73 5.32 0.54
CA VAL A 159 -0.08 4.34 1.27
C VAL A 159 0.85 3.29 1.86
N GLN A 160 0.85 3.17 3.16
CA GLN A 160 1.69 2.22 3.89
C GLN A 160 0.87 1.08 4.52
N PRO A 161 1.45 -0.12 4.58
CA PRO A 161 2.74 -0.52 4.04
C PRO A 161 2.74 -0.58 2.49
N SER A 162 3.91 -0.45 1.88
CA SER A 162 4.05 -0.42 0.41
C SER A 162 3.52 -1.67 -0.30
N ASN A 163 3.39 -2.80 0.41
CA ASN A 163 2.80 -4.05 -0.04
C ASN A 163 1.32 -4.23 0.37
N ALA A 164 0.64 -3.18 0.84
CA ALA A 164 -0.80 -3.24 1.12
C ALA A 164 -1.57 -3.75 -0.12
N THR A 165 -2.53 -4.65 0.11
CA THR A 165 -3.25 -5.35 -0.97
C THR A 165 -4.20 -4.44 -1.74
N ASN A 166 -4.86 -3.51 -1.04
CA ASN A 166 -5.73 -2.51 -1.64
C ASN A 166 -5.25 -1.10 -1.30
N LYS A 167 -4.58 -0.44 -2.26
CA LYS A 167 -4.06 0.93 -2.13
C LYS A 167 -4.98 1.99 -2.73
N ARG A 168 -6.21 1.63 -3.06
CA ARG A 168 -7.15 2.59 -3.65
C ARG A 168 -7.50 3.66 -2.63
N VAL A 169 -7.52 4.90 -3.11
CA VAL A 169 -7.88 6.08 -2.33
C VAL A 169 -8.98 6.87 -3.02
N THR A 170 -9.66 7.71 -2.26
CA THR A 170 -10.65 8.67 -2.76
C THR A 170 -10.21 10.07 -2.34
N TRP A 171 -10.13 10.98 -3.30
CA TRP A 171 -9.81 12.38 -3.10
C TRP A 171 -11.07 13.23 -3.03
N THR A 172 -11.11 14.18 -2.10
CA THR A 172 -12.24 15.09 -1.92
C THR A 172 -11.75 16.48 -1.50
N SER A 173 -12.25 17.52 -2.14
CA SER A 173 -12.08 18.89 -1.64
C SER A 173 -13.19 19.22 -0.65
N LYS A 174 -12.83 19.75 0.52
CA LYS A 174 -13.78 20.27 1.50
C LYS A 174 -14.29 21.67 1.15
N ASN A 175 -13.60 22.36 0.23
CA ASN A 175 -13.89 23.71 -0.22
C ASN A 175 -13.83 23.77 -1.75
N SER A 176 -14.76 23.07 -2.42
CA SER A 176 -14.77 22.93 -3.88
C SER A 176 -15.07 24.26 -4.60
N ASP A 177 -15.60 25.25 -3.92
CA ASP A 177 -15.75 26.63 -4.38
C ASP A 177 -14.39 27.36 -4.50
N LYS A 178 -13.36 26.90 -3.78
CA LYS A 178 -11.99 27.44 -3.81
C LYS A 178 -11.07 26.61 -4.71
N ALA A 179 -11.05 25.30 -4.49
CA ALA A 179 -10.27 24.38 -5.31
C ALA A 179 -10.99 23.04 -5.45
N THR A 180 -10.91 22.44 -6.64
CA THR A 180 -11.40 21.08 -6.91
C THR A 180 -10.23 20.11 -7.00
N VAL A 181 -10.50 18.81 -6.81
CA VAL A 181 -9.50 17.76 -6.94
C VAL A 181 -10.06 16.59 -7.75
N ASP A 182 -9.26 16.03 -8.65
CA ASP A 182 -9.59 14.79 -9.36
C ASP A 182 -9.12 13.55 -8.57
N GLN A 183 -9.54 12.34 -9.02
CA GLN A 183 -9.15 11.09 -8.37
C GLN A 183 -7.68 10.69 -8.59
N ASN A 184 -6.93 11.49 -9.35
CA ASN A 184 -5.48 11.34 -9.49
C ASN A 184 -4.71 12.31 -8.57
N GLY A 185 -5.40 13.18 -7.80
CA GLY A 185 -4.79 14.17 -6.93
C GLY A 185 -4.33 15.44 -7.64
N ASN A 186 -4.86 15.75 -8.84
CA ASN A 186 -4.65 17.06 -9.48
C ASN A 186 -5.65 18.05 -8.87
N VAL A 187 -5.14 19.10 -8.27
CA VAL A 187 -5.93 20.16 -7.65
C VAL A 187 -5.98 21.37 -8.57
N ALA A 188 -7.17 21.83 -8.92
CA ALA A 188 -7.39 23.01 -9.75
C ALA A 188 -7.90 24.18 -8.91
N GLY A 189 -7.25 25.36 -8.99
CA GLY A 189 -7.67 26.60 -8.34
C GLY A 189 -8.88 27.20 -9.04
N VAL A 190 -9.99 27.38 -8.28
CA VAL A 190 -11.27 27.91 -8.79
C VAL A 190 -11.44 29.39 -8.40
N ALA A 191 -11.27 29.70 -7.13
CA ALA A 191 -11.36 31.06 -6.59
C ALA A 191 -10.34 31.25 -5.47
N VAL A 192 -9.87 32.48 -5.30
CA VAL A 192 -8.91 32.88 -4.25
C VAL A 192 -9.41 32.46 -2.87
N GLY A 193 -8.50 31.91 -2.08
CA GLY A 193 -8.74 31.42 -0.73
C GLY A 193 -8.13 30.06 -0.47
N THR A 194 -8.38 29.53 0.71
CA THR A 194 -7.78 28.26 1.15
C THR A 194 -8.77 27.12 1.00
N ALA A 195 -8.29 25.99 0.46
CA ALA A 195 -9.03 24.75 0.38
C ALA A 195 -8.30 23.62 1.14
N THR A 196 -9.05 22.78 1.85
CA THR A 196 -8.57 21.54 2.43
C THR A 196 -8.91 20.39 1.49
N ILE A 197 -7.89 19.68 1.03
CA ILE A 197 -8.01 18.47 0.22
C ILE A 197 -7.81 17.27 1.12
N GLU A 198 -8.81 16.39 1.18
CA GLU A 198 -8.77 15.16 1.95
C GLU A 198 -8.58 13.95 1.01
N VAL A 199 -7.75 13.01 1.42
CA VAL A 199 -7.64 11.69 0.81
C VAL A 199 -7.99 10.62 1.84
N VAL A 200 -8.74 9.62 1.42
CA VAL A 200 -9.19 8.50 2.28
C VAL A 200 -8.89 7.19 1.59
N SER A 201 -8.23 6.25 2.30
CA SER A 201 -8.04 4.89 1.78
C SER A 201 -9.35 4.11 1.81
N GLN A 202 -9.57 3.27 0.80
CA GLN A 202 -10.71 2.36 0.77
C GLN A 202 -10.58 1.23 1.80
N ASP A 203 -9.35 0.81 2.07
CA ASP A 203 -9.04 -0.16 3.11
C ASP A 203 -8.69 0.59 4.39
N GLY A 204 -9.41 0.27 5.48
CA GLY A 204 -9.19 0.85 6.80
C GLY A 204 -9.65 2.30 6.98
N SER A 205 -10.12 3.00 5.93
CA SER A 205 -10.59 4.39 5.98
C SER A 205 -9.59 5.38 6.62
N HIS A 206 -8.29 5.14 6.42
CA HIS A 206 -7.22 6.04 6.87
C HIS A 206 -7.27 7.35 6.07
N LYS A 207 -7.02 8.46 6.73
CA LYS A 207 -7.17 9.80 6.18
C LYS A 207 -5.88 10.61 6.25
N ALA A 208 -5.66 11.44 5.23
CA ALA A 208 -4.69 12.52 5.24
C ALA A 208 -5.27 13.77 4.58
N THR A 209 -4.74 14.93 4.89
CA THR A 209 -5.19 16.20 4.35
C THR A 209 -4.02 17.04 3.85
N ALA A 210 -4.28 17.86 2.84
CA ALA A 210 -3.37 18.91 2.39
C ALA A 210 -4.12 20.24 2.33
N THR A 211 -3.41 21.32 2.63
CA THR A 211 -3.91 22.69 2.50
C THR A 211 -3.42 23.27 1.18
N VAL A 212 -4.34 23.80 0.38
CA VAL A 212 -4.04 24.45 -0.90
C VAL A 212 -4.52 25.90 -0.86
N GLU A 213 -3.60 26.84 -0.97
CA GLU A 213 -3.91 28.25 -1.11
C GLU A 213 -4.07 28.61 -2.59
N VAL A 214 -5.23 29.13 -2.97
CA VAL A 214 -5.46 29.65 -4.32
C VAL A 214 -5.20 31.14 -4.31
N THR A 215 -4.24 31.57 -5.14
CA THR A 215 -3.81 32.99 -5.26
C THR A 215 -4.28 33.61 -6.56
N GLU A 216 -4.32 34.96 -6.60
CA GLU A 216 -4.51 35.65 -7.89
C GLU A 216 -3.33 35.38 -8.81
N PRO A 217 -3.55 35.33 -10.13
CA PRO A 217 -2.47 35.25 -11.10
C PRO A 217 -1.50 36.43 -11.01
N VAL A 218 -0.20 36.16 -11.07
CA VAL A 218 0.80 37.23 -11.15
C VAL A 218 0.86 37.78 -12.57
N VAL A 219 0.50 39.06 -12.71
CA VAL A 219 0.62 39.80 -13.97
C VAL A 219 1.93 40.58 -13.95
N ALA A 220 2.89 40.17 -14.80
CA ALA A 220 4.18 40.81 -14.88
C ALA A 220 4.10 42.17 -15.55
N VAL A 221 4.99 43.09 -15.18
CA VAL A 221 5.21 44.35 -15.89
C VAL A 221 5.88 44.05 -17.24
N THR A 222 5.34 44.55 -18.32
CA THR A 222 5.88 44.44 -19.69
C THR A 222 6.46 45.75 -20.23
N GLY A 223 6.11 46.87 -19.62
CA GLY A 223 6.62 48.17 -20.00
C GLY A 223 6.47 49.21 -18.92
N VAL A 224 7.36 50.21 -18.96
CA VAL A 224 7.31 51.42 -18.14
C VAL A 224 7.57 52.63 -19.03
N SER A 225 6.73 53.63 -18.98
CA SER A 225 6.95 54.91 -19.64
C SER A 225 6.80 56.06 -18.66
N VAL A 226 7.39 57.21 -18.97
CA VAL A 226 7.35 58.42 -18.16
C VAL A 226 6.55 59.52 -18.88
N ASP A 227 5.65 60.16 -18.16
CA ASP A 227 4.85 61.23 -18.69
C ASP A 227 4.98 62.50 -17.77
N PRO A 228 5.28 63.66 -18.35
CA PRO A 228 5.71 63.88 -19.74
C PRO A 228 7.11 63.30 -20.01
N SER A 229 7.32 62.78 -21.26
CA SER A 229 8.60 62.20 -21.65
C SER A 229 9.72 63.25 -21.80
N THR A 230 9.37 64.48 -21.94
CA THR A 230 10.25 65.63 -21.96
C THR A 230 9.56 66.80 -21.23
N THR A 231 10.31 67.53 -20.42
CA THR A 231 9.78 68.70 -19.68
C THR A 231 10.92 69.65 -19.38
N SER A 232 10.57 70.89 -18.96
CA SER A 232 11.51 71.87 -18.44
C SER A 232 11.05 72.33 -17.03
N VAL A 233 12.01 72.64 -16.18
CA VAL A 233 11.77 73.17 -14.84
C VAL A 233 12.80 74.28 -14.56
N GLU A 234 12.36 75.41 -14.03
CA GLU A 234 13.25 76.49 -13.58
C GLU A 234 14.01 76.07 -12.31
N ALA A 235 15.20 76.62 -12.11
CA ALA A 235 15.95 76.41 -10.89
C ALA A 235 15.09 76.76 -9.65
N ASN A 236 15.10 75.86 -8.63
CA ASN A 236 14.29 75.94 -7.40
C ASN A 236 12.78 75.81 -7.63
N LYS A 237 12.31 75.44 -8.81
CA LYS A 237 10.93 75.04 -9.09
C LYS A 237 10.82 73.52 -9.21
N THR A 238 9.61 73.01 -9.22
CA THR A 238 9.32 71.58 -9.31
C THR A 238 8.41 71.27 -10.46
N VAL A 239 8.56 70.05 -11.02
CA VAL A 239 7.64 69.46 -11.99
C VAL A 239 7.38 68.00 -11.60
N GLN A 240 6.16 67.56 -11.75
CA GLN A 240 5.80 66.16 -11.48
C GLN A 240 5.94 65.29 -12.73
N LEU A 241 6.68 64.23 -12.60
CA LEU A 241 6.67 63.11 -13.56
C LEU A 241 5.80 61.97 -13.09
N THR A 242 5.11 61.33 -14.00
CA THR A 242 4.27 60.14 -13.74
C THR A 242 4.82 58.93 -14.45
N ALA A 243 4.90 57.78 -13.77
CA ALA A 243 5.25 56.53 -14.40
C ALA A 243 3.98 55.76 -14.79
N ASN A 244 3.89 55.40 -16.06
CA ASN A 244 2.83 54.56 -16.58
C ASN A 244 3.36 53.13 -16.69
N ILE A 245 2.71 52.19 -16.01
CA ILE A 245 3.08 50.80 -15.93
C ILE A 245 2.15 50.00 -16.82
N GLU A 246 2.72 49.16 -17.67
CA GLU A 246 1.98 48.27 -18.56
C GLU A 246 2.23 46.81 -18.23
N PRO A 247 1.19 45.95 -18.29
CA PRO A 247 -0.23 46.30 -18.45
C PRO A 247 -0.79 46.97 -17.21
N ALA A 248 -1.87 47.73 -17.35
CA ALA A 248 -2.52 48.40 -16.23
C ALA A 248 -2.92 47.48 -15.11
N GLY A 249 -3.08 46.18 -15.38
CA GLY A 249 -3.35 45.10 -14.41
C GLY A 249 -2.11 44.51 -13.74
N ALA A 250 -0.89 45.04 -13.97
CA ALA A 250 0.33 44.48 -13.39
C ALA A 250 0.24 44.38 -11.85
N THR A 251 0.67 43.25 -11.30
CA THR A 251 0.54 42.94 -9.85
C THR A 251 1.45 43.82 -9.00
N ASN A 252 2.66 44.11 -9.48
CA ASN A 252 3.59 45.03 -8.80
C ASN A 252 3.84 46.26 -9.67
N LYS A 253 3.31 47.39 -9.25
CA LYS A 253 3.45 48.70 -9.93
C LYS A 253 4.42 49.65 -9.22
N ARG A 254 5.25 49.12 -8.33
CA ARG A 254 6.24 49.97 -7.61
C ARG A 254 7.30 50.43 -8.60
N VAL A 255 7.60 51.73 -8.58
CA VAL A 255 8.70 52.35 -9.34
C VAL A 255 9.65 53.05 -8.37
N THR A 256 10.88 53.21 -8.78
CA THR A 256 11.89 54.00 -8.09
C THR A 256 12.47 55.00 -9.12
N TRP A 257 12.57 56.27 -8.72
CA TRP A 257 13.08 57.34 -9.56
C TRP A 257 14.52 57.65 -9.20
N ALA A 258 15.31 57.98 -10.18
CA ALA A 258 16.67 58.47 -10.00
C ALA A 258 17.02 59.46 -11.12
N SER A 259 17.65 60.56 -10.78
CA SER A 259 18.27 61.47 -11.77
C SER A 259 19.64 60.93 -12.17
N LYS A 260 19.95 60.99 -13.48
CA LYS A 260 21.30 60.66 -13.99
C LYS A 260 22.28 61.82 -13.77
N ASN A 261 21.76 63.07 -13.74
CA ASN A 261 22.56 64.29 -13.60
C ASN A 261 21.96 65.14 -12.47
N ALA A 262 22.13 64.74 -11.21
CA ALA A 262 21.56 65.38 -10.06
C ALA A 262 22.10 66.81 -9.84
N GLU A 263 23.17 67.18 -10.49
CA GLU A 263 23.72 68.57 -10.51
C GLU A 263 22.81 69.54 -11.24
N PHE A 264 21.98 69.09 -12.19
CA PHE A 264 21.03 69.92 -12.93
C PHE A 264 19.60 69.77 -12.41
N ALA A 265 19.18 68.55 -12.09
CA ALA A 265 17.89 68.31 -11.49
C ALA A 265 17.91 67.07 -10.59
N THR A 266 17.30 67.16 -9.42
CA THR A 266 17.06 66.01 -8.52
C THR A 266 15.64 65.50 -8.69
N VAL A 267 15.41 64.22 -8.31
CA VAL A 267 14.07 63.64 -8.28
C VAL A 267 13.85 62.93 -6.97
N ASP A 268 12.67 63.08 -6.39
CA ASP A 268 12.24 62.29 -5.27
C ASP A 268 12.01 60.87 -5.69
N SER A 269 12.72 59.94 -5.05
CA SER A 269 12.78 58.53 -5.47
C SER A 269 11.46 57.79 -5.35
N ALA A 270 10.52 58.22 -4.56
CA ALA A 270 9.23 57.59 -4.36
C ALA A 270 8.11 58.23 -5.19
N THR A 271 8.14 59.57 -5.32
CA THR A 271 7.03 60.32 -5.90
C THR A 271 7.24 60.75 -7.33
N GLY A 272 8.49 60.80 -7.80
CA GLY A 272 8.82 61.32 -9.14
C GLY A 272 8.76 62.83 -9.27
N LEU A 273 8.74 63.56 -8.13
CA LEU A 273 8.79 65.03 -8.12
C LEU A 273 10.22 65.47 -8.44
N VAL A 274 10.36 66.15 -9.54
CA VAL A 274 11.65 66.69 -10.01
C VAL A 274 11.84 68.09 -9.54
N THR A 275 13.01 68.44 -9.02
CA THR A 275 13.39 69.80 -8.59
C THR A 275 14.56 70.26 -9.46
N GLY A 276 14.44 71.45 -10.13
CA GLY A 276 15.53 72.05 -10.87
C GLY A 276 16.60 72.61 -9.93
N VAL A 277 17.87 72.31 -10.19
CA VAL A 277 19.03 72.76 -9.42
C VAL A 277 19.83 73.83 -10.15
N ALA A 278 20.25 73.56 -11.37
CA ALA A 278 21.04 74.45 -12.22
C ALA A 278 20.65 74.31 -13.68
N ALA A 279 21.06 75.30 -14.54
CA ALA A 279 20.83 75.23 -15.99
C ALA A 279 21.61 74.09 -16.58
N GLY A 280 20.92 73.16 -17.30
CA GLY A 280 21.50 71.97 -17.96
C GLY A 280 20.43 70.95 -18.28
N THR A 281 20.85 69.74 -18.63
CA THR A 281 19.96 68.57 -18.95
C THR A 281 20.23 67.44 -17.97
N ALA A 282 19.19 66.96 -17.37
CA ALA A 282 19.24 65.85 -16.39
C ALA A 282 18.61 64.57 -16.97
#